data_c139f9eef48f80356e8a68427c3b1147
#
_entry.id   c139f9eef48f80356e8a68427c3b1147
#
_cell.length_a   1.000
_cell.length_b   1.000
_cell.length_c   1.000
_cell.angle_alpha   90.00
_cell.angle_beta   90.00
_cell.angle_gamma   90.00
#
_symmetry.space_group_name_H-M   'P 1'
#
loop_
_entity.id
_entity.type
_entity.pdbx_description
1 polymer ?
#
loop_
_entity_poly.entity_id
_entity_poly.type
_entity_poly.pdbx_seq_one_letter_code
_entity_poly.pdbx_strand_id
1 'polypeptide(L)'
;FWRKQLPVKIAGVTGSNGKTSVKEMIAAIFGTRGNTLYTQGNLNNDIGVPLTLLRLNESHRFAVIEMGANHPGEIAYTSRYAQADVSVINNVGPAHIEGFGSIEGVANTKAEIFENLAPEGIAVLNRDDTFYDFWLTEKVGSRKTVSFGLTDKADVRAENIHSQLDSQGFVTCFNLITQSGTTFIRLNLAGEHNVKNALAATAVALQFGISLSDIKGGLEQMKPVTGRMQSLLGKKGNIVIDDTYNANPASLKAALQAINQCQQPIWLALGAFGELGSDSANIHTEMGAMIKAMSVDRLFACGELARNTVNAFGPNGQFFDQQTDLINALDQASTGEEIILIKGSRSQKMENVAAALVDNFRAK
;
A
#
# COMPACT_ATOMS: atom_id res chain seq x y z
N PHE A 1 24.81 -15.74 7.32
CA PHE A 1 25.39 -17.07 6.99
C PHE A 1 24.37 -17.92 6.21
N TRP A 2 23.16 -18.17 6.74
CA TRP A 2 22.13 -19.04 6.13
C TRP A 2 21.74 -18.62 4.70
N ARG A 3 21.42 -17.31 4.51
CA ARG A 3 21.06 -16.75 3.21
C ARG A 3 22.06 -17.09 2.09
N LYS A 4 23.37 -17.04 2.40
CA LYS A 4 24.45 -17.27 1.44
C LYS A 4 24.62 -18.72 0.99
N GLN A 5 24.01 -19.68 1.69
CA GLN A 5 24.10 -21.10 1.35
C GLN A 5 23.01 -21.53 0.36
N LEU A 6 22.03 -20.67 0.10
CA LEU A 6 20.88 -21.01 -0.73
C LEU A 6 20.90 -20.16 -2.03
N PRO A 7 20.74 -20.80 -3.21
CA PRO A 7 20.75 -20.12 -4.50
C PRO A 7 19.41 -19.39 -4.78
N VAL A 8 18.83 -18.78 -3.76
CA VAL A 8 17.55 -18.09 -3.83
C VAL A 8 17.74 -16.66 -4.31
N LYS A 9 16.97 -16.24 -5.30
CA LYS A 9 16.93 -14.85 -5.78
C LYS A 9 16.00 -14.02 -4.91
N ILE A 10 16.47 -12.89 -4.39
CA ILE A 10 15.75 -12.07 -3.42
C ILE A 10 15.41 -10.69 -3.96
N ALA A 11 14.13 -10.30 -3.86
CA ALA A 11 13.65 -8.94 -4.01
C ALA A 11 13.43 -8.27 -2.65
N GLY A 12 13.99 -7.08 -2.44
CA GLY A 12 13.76 -6.23 -1.28
C GLY A 12 12.72 -5.14 -1.58
N VAL A 13 11.80 -4.90 -0.66
CA VAL A 13 10.72 -3.92 -0.84
C VAL A 13 10.63 -3.00 0.36
N THR A 14 10.67 -1.69 0.12
CA THR A 14 10.37 -0.66 1.12
C THR A 14 9.54 0.48 0.54
N GLY A 15 9.13 1.43 1.37
CA GLY A 15 8.35 2.61 1.01
C GLY A 15 7.47 3.08 2.16
N SER A 16 6.88 4.25 2.06
CA SER A 16 5.91 4.73 3.04
C SER A 16 4.58 3.99 2.91
N ASN A 17 4.04 3.90 1.70
CA ASN A 17 2.77 3.26 1.39
C ASN A 17 2.94 2.14 0.36
N GLY A 18 2.01 1.17 0.34
CA GLY A 18 1.94 0.14 -0.70
C GLY A 18 2.96 -1.00 -0.59
N LYS A 19 3.88 -1.00 0.37
CA LYS A 19 4.89 -2.07 0.56
C LYS A 19 4.31 -3.47 0.47
N THR A 20 3.29 -3.73 1.26
CA THR A 20 2.64 -5.06 1.31
C THR A 20 1.99 -5.42 -0.03
N SER A 21 1.31 -4.46 -0.69
CA SER A 21 0.73 -4.71 -2.01
C SER A 21 1.80 -5.04 -3.05
N VAL A 22 2.90 -4.28 -3.09
CA VAL A 22 4.05 -4.55 -3.98
C VAL A 22 4.67 -5.91 -3.69
N LYS A 23 4.88 -6.23 -2.41
CA LYS A 23 5.39 -7.55 -1.98
C LYS A 23 4.48 -8.70 -2.44
N GLU A 24 3.16 -8.59 -2.24
CA GLU A 24 2.21 -9.62 -2.67
C GLU A 24 2.17 -9.75 -4.21
N MET A 25 2.21 -8.62 -4.94
CA MET A 25 2.27 -8.62 -6.41
C MET A 25 3.55 -9.29 -6.92
N ILE A 26 4.71 -8.96 -6.35
CA ILE A 26 5.98 -9.62 -6.72
C ILE A 26 5.90 -11.12 -6.40
N ALA A 27 5.37 -11.49 -5.23
CA ALA A 27 5.24 -12.88 -4.83
C ALA A 27 4.29 -13.66 -5.76
N ALA A 28 3.17 -13.06 -6.19
CA ALA A 28 2.26 -13.65 -7.16
C ALA A 28 2.92 -13.85 -8.53
N ILE A 29 3.67 -12.85 -9.01
CA ILE A 29 4.42 -12.96 -10.27
C ILE A 29 5.50 -14.04 -10.17
N PHE A 30 6.31 -14.05 -9.09
CA PHE A 30 7.35 -15.06 -8.88
C PHE A 30 6.76 -16.47 -8.75
N GLY A 31 5.58 -16.57 -8.13
CA GLY A 31 4.85 -17.83 -7.99
C GLY A 31 4.50 -18.50 -9.32
N THR A 32 4.40 -17.75 -10.42
CA THR A 32 4.21 -18.33 -11.78
C THR A 32 5.44 -19.10 -12.27
N ARG A 33 6.61 -18.87 -11.68
CA ARG A 33 7.90 -19.41 -12.13
C ARG A 33 8.62 -20.29 -11.11
N GLY A 34 8.13 -20.36 -9.89
CA GLY A 34 8.72 -21.24 -8.87
C GLY A 34 8.26 -20.94 -7.46
N ASN A 35 8.64 -21.83 -6.55
CA ASN A 35 8.32 -21.67 -5.14
C ASN A 35 8.93 -20.38 -4.58
N THR A 36 8.09 -19.57 -3.95
CA THR A 36 8.44 -18.22 -3.52
C THR A 36 8.16 -18.05 -2.04
N LEU A 37 9.18 -17.72 -1.26
CA LEU A 37 9.04 -17.25 0.10
C LEU A 37 8.74 -15.75 0.11
N TYR A 38 7.85 -15.29 0.96
CA TYR A 38 7.65 -13.84 1.15
C TYR A 38 7.30 -13.50 2.59
N THR A 39 7.56 -12.25 2.97
CA THR A 39 7.23 -11.72 4.28
C THR A 39 5.74 -11.90 4.58
N GLN A 40 5.40 -12.57 5.68
CA GLN A 40 4.01 -12.77 6.10
C GLN A 40 3.57 -11.68 7.06
N GLY A 41 2.34 -11.20 6.87
CA GLY A 41 1.76 -10.17 7.73
C GLY A 41 2.66 -8.93 7.80
N ASN A 42 2.98 -8.53 9.01
CA ASN A 42 3.83 -7.38 9.34
C ASN A 42 5.23 -7.78 9.86
N LEU A 43 5.73 -8.98 9.52
CA LEU A 43 7.08 -9.44 9.89
C LEU A 43 8.16 -8.74 9.06
N ASN A 44 8.16 -7.42 9.05
CA ASN A 44 8.99 -6.55 8.23
C ASN A 44 9.99 -5.68 9.01
N ASN A 45 10.10 -5.92 10.32
CA ASN A 45 11.03 -5.24 11.23
C ASN A 45 12.31 -6.05 11.48
N ASP A 46 13.15 -5.59 12.42
CA ASP A 46 14.41 -6.16 12.85
C ASP A 46 14.33 -7.62 13.33
N ILE A 47 13.18 -8.05 13.84
CA ILE A 47 12.89 -9.44 14.24
C ILE A 47 12.25 -10.22 13.10
N GLY A 48 11.26 -9.64 12.45
CA GLY A 48 10.44 -10.30 11.43
C GLY A 48 11.19 -10.68 10.16
N VAL A 49 12.11 -9.81 9.71
CA VAL A 49 12.95 -10.09 8.53
C VAL A 49 13.87 -11.28 8.76
N PRO A 50 14.66 -11.38 9.85
CA PRO A 50 15.43 -12.58 10.16
C PRO A 50 14.57 -13.83 10.28
N LEU A 51 13.41 -13.78 10.97
CA LEU A 51 12.49 -14.91 11.07
C LEU A 51 11.98 -15.38 9.71
N THR A 52 11.70 -14.45 8.80
CA THR A 52 11.31 -14.78 7.44
C THR A 52 12.46 -15.47 6.68
N LEU A 53 13.69 -14.95 6.80
CA LEU A 53 14.86 -15.51 6.14
C LEU A 53 15.24 -16.91 6.66
N LEU A 54 14.99 -17.20 7.95
CA LEU A 54 15.22 -18.54 8.52
C LEU A 54 14.27 -19.62 7.95
N ARG A 55 13.17 -19.21 7.32
CA ARG A 55 12.24 -20.13 6.62
C ARG A 55 12.70 -20.49 5.20
N LEU A 56 13.75 -19.86 4.68
CA LEU A 56 14.35 -20.21 3.38
C LEU A 56 14.86 -21.67 3.44
N ASN A 57 14.64 -22.38 2.34
CA ASN A 57 15.18 -23.72 2.12
C ASN A 57 15.45 -23.95 0.61
N GLU A 58 15.98 -25.11 0.26
CA GLU A 58 16.37 -25.45 -1.10
C GLU A 58 15.22 -25.52 -2.12
N SER A 59 13.97 -25.65 -1.64
CA SER A 59 12.79 -25.64 -2.53
C SER A 59 12.44 -24.25 -3.05
N HIS A 60 12.92 -23.18 -2.38
CA HIS A 60 12.61 -21.81 -2.77
C HIS A 60 13.52 -21.36 -3.91
N ARG A 61 12.90 -20.91 -4.99
CA ARG A 61 13.59 -20.27 -6.11
C ARG A 61 13.70 -18.75 -5.92
N PHE A 62 12.70 -18.16 -5.30
CA PHE A 62 12.59 -16.73 -5.08
C PHE A 62 12.24 -16.40 -3.63
N ALA A 63 12.58 -15.18 -3.21
CA ALA A 63 12.05 -14.61 -1.98
C ALA A 63 11.73 -13.13 -2.16
N VAL A 64 10.70 -12.63 -1.44
CA VAL A 64 10.32 -11.23 -1.41
C VAL A 64 10.31 -10.76 0.04
N ILE A 65 11.22 -9.85 0.37
CA ILE A 65 11.45 -9.38 1.72
C ILE A 65 10.97 -7.93 1.84
N GLU A 66 9.87 -7.75 2.57
CA GLU A 66 9.37 -6.43 2.94
C GLU A 66 10.18 -5.90 4.13
N MET A 67 10.66 -4.64 4.03
CA MET A 67 11.44 -3.97 5.06
C MET A 67 10.74 -2.68 5.46
N GLY A 68 10.21 -2.65 6.68
CA GLY A 68 9.63 -1.50 7.34
C GLY A 68 10.64 -0.84 8.28
N ALA A 69 10.39 0.42 8.64
CA ALA A 69 11.14 1.12 9.67
C ALA A 69 10.29 2.22 10.30
N ASN A 70 10.57 2.47 11.57
CA ASN A 70 10.09 3.60 12.37
C ASN A 70 11.22 4.59 12.68
N HIS A 71 12.50 4.14 12.62
CA HIS A 71 13.68 4.95 12.92
C HIS A 71 14.77 4.72 11.86
N PRO A 72 15.68 5.71 11.68
CA PRO A 72 16.89 5.54 10.87
C PRO A 72 17.74 4.35 11.33
N GLY A 73 18.37 3.66 10.36
CA GLY A 73 19.22 2.49 10.59
C GLY A 73 18.50 1.14 10.57
N GLU A 74 17.17 1.11 10.73
CA GLU A 74 16.43 -0.16 10.78
C GLU A 74 16.38 -0.88 9.43
N ILE A 75 16.29 -0.14 8.31
CA ILE A 75 16.36 -0.75 6.98
C ILE A 75 17.78 -1.15 6.63
N ALA A 76 18.79 -0.38 7.01
CA ALA A 76 20.20 -0.78 6.85
C ALA A 76 20.45 -2.12 7.57
N TYR A 77 19.94 -2.25 8.80
CA TYR A 77 20.04 -3.50 9.57
C TYR A 77 19.37 -4.67 8.87
N THR A 78 18.12 -4.54 8.45
CA THR A 78 17.35 -5.63 7.83
C THR A 78 17.86 -5.98 6.43
N SER A 79 18.27 -4.99 5.62
CA SER A 79 18.85 -5.20 4.29
C SER A 79 20.19 -5.95 4.33
N ARG A 80 20.98 -5.77 5.41
CA ARG A 80 22.23 -6.50 5.64
C ARG A 80 22.02 -8.02 5.72
N TYR A 81 20.88 -8.47 6.24
CA TYR A 81 20.55 -9.89 6.29
C TYR A 81 19.89 -10.39 5.01
N ALA A 82 19.04 -9.57 4.40
CA ALA A 82 18.33 -9.92 3.17
C ALA A 82 19.28 -10.05 1.98
N GLN A 83 20.26 -9.14 1.83
CA GLN A 83 21.20 -9.09 0.70
C GLN A 83 20.48 -9.32 -0.62
N ALA A 84 19.50 -8.44 -0.91
CA ALA A 84 18.65 -8.57 -2.07
C ALA A 84 19.44 -8.40 -3.39
N ASP A 85 19.00 -9.12 -4.41
CA ASP A 85 19.53 -8.99 -5.78
C ASP A 85 18.90 -7.78 -6.49
N VAL A 86 17.64 -7.47 -6.15
CA VAL A 86 16.90 -6.28 -6.63
C VAL A 86 16.20 -5.66 -5.45
N SER A 87 16.30 -4.35 -5.28
CA SER A 87 15.58 -3.62 -4.22
C SER A 87 14.75 -2.49 -4.80
N VAL A 88 13.54 -2.30 -4.27
CA VAL A 88 12.61 -1.25 -4.70
C VAL A 88 12.21 -0.33 -3.56
N ILE A 89 12.25 0.98 -3.82
CA ILE A 89 11.56 2.00 -3.02
C ILE A 89 10.27 2.35 -3.74
N ASN A 90 9.13 1.99 -3.14
CA ASN A 90 7.82 2.24 -3.76
C ASN A 90 7.47 3.73 -3.78
N ASN A 91 7.60 4.39 -2.65
CA ASN A 91 7.33 5.83 -2.51
C ASN A 91 7.81 6.37 -1.17
N VAL A 92 7.87 7.71 -1.08
CA VAL A 92 7.97 8.46 0.16
C VAL A 92 6.69 9.27 0.38
N GLY A 93 6.25 9.31 1.62
CA GLY A 93 5.13 10.11 2.06
C GLY A 93 5.24 10.40 3.56
N PRO A 94 4.42 11.29 4.11
CA PRO A 94 4.44 11.68 5.51
C PRO A 94 3.90 10.53 6.40
N ALA A 95 4.72 9.51 6.57
CA ALA A 95 4.46 8.37 7.47
C ALA A 95 5.59 8.30 8.50
N HIS A 96 5.24 8.09 9.78
CA HIS A 96 6.19 7.99 10.90
C HIS A 96 7.12 9.20 11.03
N ILE A 97 6.61 10.42 10.72
CA ILE A 97 7.40 11.67 10.77
C ILE A 97 8.02 11.89 12.15
N GLU A 98 7.32 11.50 13.21
CA GLU A 98 7.82 11.60 14.58
C GLU A 98 9.14 10.83 14.77
N GLY A 99 9.28 9.64 14.18
CA GLY A 99 10.49 8.82 14.29
C GLY A 99 11.61 9.23 13.33
N PHE A 100 11.28 9.84 12.20
CA PHE A 100 12.26 10.23 11.15
C PHE A 100 12.62 11.71 11.15
N GLY A 101 11.91 12.55 11.91
CA GLY A 101 12.14 13.97 12.05
C GLY A 101 11.65 14.84 10.89
N SER A 102 11.72 14.35 9.65
CA SER A 102 11.28 15.07 8.44
C SER A 102 10.97 14.11 7.30
N ILE A 103 10.40 14.63 6.20
CA ILE A 103 10.17 13.86 4.98
C ILE A 103 11.48 13.42 4.31
N GLU A 104 12.52 14.25 4.39
CA GLU A 104 13.88 13.95 3.96
C GLU A 104 14.47 12.81 4.80
N GLY A 105 14.19 12.79 6.11
CA GLY A 105 14.55 11.69 7.01
C GLY A 105 13.90 10.38 6.59
N VAL A 106 12.61 10.42 6.19
CA VAL A 106 11.92 9.25 5.61
C VAL A 106 12.63 8.80 4.34
N ALA A 107 12.94 9.73 3.40
CA ALA A 107 13.58 9.41 2.12
C ALA A 107 14.98 8.80 2.32
N ASN A 108 15.77 9.35 3.25
CA ASN A 108 17.08 8.83 3.62
C ASN A 108 16.98 7.41 4.18
N THR A 109 16.07 7.18 5.15
CA THR A 109 15.91 5.86 5.77
C THR A 109 15.42 4.81 4.74
N LYS A 110 14.52 5.16 3.82
CA LYS A 110 14.12 4.21 2.77
C LYS A 110 15.28 3.87 1.84
N ALA A 111 16.20 4.82 1.58
CA ALA A 111 17.39 4.59 0.76
C ALA A 111 18.40 3.62 1.39
N GLU A 112 18.36 3.39 2.69
CA GLU A 112 19.18 2.38 3.39
C GLU A 112 19.03 0.98 2.78
N ILE A 113 17.92 0.69 2.07
CA ILE A 113 17.72 -0.59 1.38
C ILE A 113 18.80 -0.87 0.32
N PHE A 114 19.46 0.18 -0.20
CA PHE A 114 20.51 0.06 -1.20
C PHE A 114 21.90 -0.10 -0.60
N GLU A 115 22.10 0.15 0.69
CA GLU A 115 23.43 0.06 1.34
C GLU A 115 24.03 -1.35 1.24
N ASN A 116 23.17 -2.37 1.38
CA ASN A 116 23.59 -3.77 1.35
C ASN A 116 23.16 -4.50 0.06
N LEU A 117 22.75 -3.75 -0.96
CA LEU A 117 22.52 -4.28 -2.29
C LEU A 117 23.88 -4.64 -2.92
N ALA A 118 23.98 -5.83 -3.53
CA ALA A 118 25.21 -6.26 -4.19
C ALA A 118 25.68 -5.23 -5.23
N PRO A 119 26.99 -5.18 -5.57
CA PRO A 119 27.49 -4.27 -6.62
C PRO A 119 26.76 -4.45 -7.96
N GLU A 120 26.45 -5.68 -8.34
CA GLU A 120 25.67 -6.04 -9.53
C GLU A 120 24.15 -5.98 -9.28
N GLY A 121 23.75 -5.66 -8.05
CA GLY A 121 22.35 -5.54 -7.65
C GLY A 121 21.69 -4.35 -8.33
N ILE A 122 20.36 -4.45 -8.50
CA ILE A 122 19.58 -3.48 -9.27
C ILE A 122 18.68 -2.67 -8.33
N ALA A 123 18.76 -1.35 -8.44
CA ALA A 123 17.89 -0.43 -7.74
C ALA A 123 16.66 -0.09 -8.58
N VAL A 124 15.45 -0.28 -8.03
CA VAL A 124 14.20 0.08 -8.68
C VAL A 124 13.60 1.29 -7.98
N LEU A 125 13.37 2.38 -8.73
CA LEU A 125 12.99 3.69 -8.23
C LEU A 125 11.69 4.19 -8.85
N ASN A 126 10.86 4.84 -8.03
CA ASN A 126 9.66 5.52 -8.50
C ASN A 126 10.02 6.85 -9.16
N ARG A 127 9.81 6.97 -10.49
CA ARG A 127 10.11 8.19 -11.26
C ARG A 127 9.17 9.35 -10.95
N ASP A 128 7.98 9.07 -10.40
CA ASP A 128 7.00 10.07 -10.01
C ASP A 128 7.27 10.64 -8.60
N ASP A 129 8.22 10.06 -7.86
CA ASP A 129 8.51 10.49 -6.50
C ASP A 129 9.42 11.73 -6.50
N THR A 130 9.13 12.67 -5.60
CA THR A 130 9.92 13.92 -5.45
C THR A 130 11.38 13.66 -5.07
N PHE A 131 11.68 12.52 -4.45
CA PHE A 131 13.02 12.11 -4.05
C PHE A 131 13.74 11.23 -5.09
N TYR A 132 13.17 11.05 -6.29
CA TYR A 132 13.77 10.22 -7.32
C TYR A 132 15.22 10.63 -7.64
N ASP A 133 15.44 11.91 -7.96
CA ASP A 133 16.76 12.41 -8.36
C ASP A 133 17.76 12.33 -7.19
N PHE A 134 17.32 12.58 -5.95
CA PHE A 134 18.12 12.40 -4.74
C PHE A 134 18.62 10.94 -4.61
N TRP A 135 17.73 9.97 -4.76
CA TRP A 135 18.16 8.56 -4.67
C TRP A 135 19.09 8.17 -5.80
N LEU A 136 18.79 8.63 -7.03
CA LEU A 136 19.59 8.31 -8.21
C LEU A 136 21.02 8.82 -8.08
N THR A 137 21.18 10.06 -7.58
CA THR A 137 22.50 10.70 -7.51
C THR A 137 23.28 10.38 -6.24
N GLU A 138 22.60 10.29 -5.10
CA GLU A 138 23.25 10.24 -3.79
C GLU A 138 23.25 8.85 -3.14
N LYS A 139 22.35 7.95 -3.53
CA LYS A 139 22.12 6.70 -2.78
C LYS A 139 22.41 5.43 -3.55
N VAL A 140 22.16 5.41 -4.85
CA VAL A 140 22.31 4.18 -5.65
C VAL A 140 23.78 3.93 -6.04
N GLY A 141 24.59 4.96 -6.18
CA GLY A 141 25.98 4.86 -6.63
C GLY A 141 26.07 4.41 -8.10
N SER A 142 26.99 3.52 -8.40
CA SER A 142 27.22 3.00 -9.78
C SER A 142 26.32 1.82 -10.18
N ARG A 143 25.35 1.44 -9.34
CA ARG A 143 24.47 0.29 -9.61
C ARG A 143 23.51 0.57 -10.75
N LYS A 144 23.13 -0.49 -11.46
CA LYS A 144 22.07 -0.41 -12.46
C LYS A 144 20.77 0.06 -11.82
N THR A 145 20.09 1.00 -12.46
CA THR A 145 18.81 1.56 -12.03
C THR A 145 17.74 1.25 -13.06
N VAL A 146 16.53 0.99 -12.58
CA VAL A 146 15.31 0.86 -13.39
C VAL A 146 14.22 1.72 -12.74
N SER A 147 13.54 2.50 -13.54
CA SER A 147 12.48 3.39 -13.07
C SER A 147 11.10 2.85 -13.40
N PHE A 148 10.14 3.15 -12.52
CA PHE A 148 8.71 2.94 -12.78
C PHE A 148 7.92 4.19 -12.41
N GLY A 149 6.76 4.37 -13.02
CA GLY A 149 5.90 5.53 -12.76
C GLY A 149 4.83 5.69 -13.82
N LEU A 150 4.03 6.75 -13.72
CA LEU A 150 3.04 7.12 -14.71
C LEU A 150 3.60 8.11 -15.74
N THR A 151 4.71 8.77 -15.41
CA THR A 151 5.40 9.67 -16.35
C THR A 151 5.93 8.88 -17.56
N ASP A 152 5.95 9.52 -18.72
CA ASP A 152 6.49 9.00 -19.97
C ASP A 152 8.00 8.70 -19.93
N LYS A 153 8.71 9.27 -18.95
CA LYS A 153 10.15 9.08 -18.71
C LYS A 153 10.49 7.81 -17.93
N ALA A 154 9.49 7.10 -17.41
CA ALA A 154 9.72 5.86 -16.66
C ALA A 154 9.94 4.67 -17.60
N ASP A 155 10.87 3.76 -17.24
CA ASP A 155 11.16 2.54 -18.00
C ASP A 155 9.98 1.56 -18.00
N VAL A 156 9.23 1.52 -16.89
CA VAL A 156 8.01 0.73 -16.73
C VAL A 156 6.87 1.68 -16.38
N ARG A 157 5.89 1.81 -17.26
CA ARG A 157 4.80 2.76 -17.11
C ARG A 157 3.44 2.20 -17.51
N ALA A 158 2.38 2.95 -17.21
CA ALA A 158 1.02 2.60 -17.56
C ALA A 158 0.35 3.73 -18.33
N GLU A 159 -0.49 3.34 -19.30
CA GLU A 159 -1.34 4.25 -20.06
C GLU A 159 -2.78 3.73 -20.08
N ASN A 160 -3.74 4.61 -20.39
CA ASN A 160 -5.17 4.25 -20.50
C ASN A 160 -5.73 3.59 -19.24
N ILE A 161 -5.41 4.18 -18.08
CA ILE A 161 -5.88 3.68 -16.79
C ILE A 161 -7.38 3.96 -16.66
N HIS A 162 -8.14 2.90 -16.40
CA HIS A 162 -9.56 2.97 -16.14
C HIS A 162 -9.92 2.08 -14.95
N SER A 163 -10.56 2.65 -13.93
CA SER A 163 -11.01 1.93 -12.74
C SER A 163 -12.53 1.92 -12.69
N GLN A 164 -13.09 0.78 -12.29
CA GLN A 164 -14.52 0.63 -12.04
C GLN A 164 -14.75 -0.24 -10.80
N LEU A 165 -15.90 -0.05 -10.17
CA LEU A 165 -16.42 -0.90 -9.11
C LEU A 165 -17.66 -1.61 -9.65
N ASP A 166 -17.67 -2.94 -9.61
CA ASP A 166 -18.79 -3.77 -9.98
C ASP A 166 -19.23 -4.67 -8.82
N SER A 167 -20.19 -5.56 -9.05
CA SER A 167 -20.71 -6.49 -8.04
C SER A 167 -19.67 -7.51 -7.52
N GLN A 168 -18.53 -7.64 -8.19
CA GLN A 168 -17.43 -8.52 -7.78
C GLN A 168 -16.28 -7.77 -7.10
N GLY A 169 -16.33 -6.43 -7.08
CA GLY A 169 -15.35 -5.56 -6.49
C GLY A 169 -14.68 -4.60 -7.47
N PHE A 170 -13.55 -4.07 -7.06
CA PHE A 170 -12.77 -3.15 -7.89
C PHE A 170 -12.03 -3.87 -9.02
N VAL A 171 -12.09 -3.25 -10.20
CA VAL A 171 -11.26 -3.63 -11.36
C VAL A 171 -10.59 -2.39 -11.91
N THR A 172 -9.27 -2.43 -12.05
CA THR A 172 -8.49 -1.39 -12.73
C THR A 172 -7.80 -1.99 -13.95
N CYS A 173 -8.10 -1.45 -15.13
CA CYS A 173 -7.51 -1.84 -16.40
C CYS A 173 -6.50 -0.79 -16.86
N PHE A 174 -5.40 -1.23 -17.48
CA PHE A 174 -4.40 -0.35 -18.05
C PHE A 174 -3.52 -1.07 -19.07
N ASN A 175 -2.86 -0.31 -19.94
CA ASN A 175 -1.79 -0.81 -20.79
C ASN A 175 -0.46 -0.67 -20.05
N LEU A 176 0.17 -1.78 -19.73
CA LEU A 176 1.52 -1.84 -19.19
C LEU A 176 2.51 -1.71 -20.33
N ILE A 177 3.41 -0.73 -20.25
CA ILE A 177 4.43 -0.41 -21.25
C ILE A 177 5.81 -0.60 -20.65
N THR A 178 6.65 -1.36 -21.33
CA THR A 178 8.03 -1.66 -20.95
C THR A 178 8.94 -1.70 -22.19
N GLN A 179 10.26 -1.76 -21.98
CA GLN A 179 11.20 -1.99 -23.05
C GLN A 179 11.00 -3.34 -23.76
N SER A 180 10.43 -4.34 -23.07
CA SER A 180 10.15 -5.68 -23.61
C SER A 180 8.85 -5.76 -24.41
N GLY A 181 8.08 -4.68 -24.47
CA GLY A 181 6.81 -4.61 -25.17
C GLY A 181 5.66 -4.05 -24.33
N THR A 182 4.46 -4.15 -24.86
CA THR A 182 3.22 -3.67 -24.23
C THR A 182 2.25 -4.82 -24.02
N THR A 183 1.54 -4.81 -22.88
CA THR A 183 0.48 -5.78 -22.57
C THR A 183 -0.66 -5.13 -21.81
N PHE A 184 -1.89 -5.57 -22.07
CA PHE A 184 -3.06 -5.15 -21.32
C PHE A 184 -3.18 -5.92 -20.00
N ILE A 185 -3.39 -5.20 -18.89
CA ILE A 185 -3.56 -5.74 -17.55
C ILE A 185 -4.96 -5.43 -17.03
N ARG A 186 -5.62 -6.44 -16.46
CA ARG A 186 -6.86 -6.33 -15.69
C ARG A 186 -6.57 -6.65 -14.22
N LEU A 187 -6.34 -5.63 -13.42
CA LEU A 187 -6.00 -5.77 -12.01
C LEU A 187 -7.27 -5.75 -11.15
N ASN A 188 -7.50 -6.77 -10.32
CA ASN A 188 -8.66 -6.87 -9.43
C ASN A 188 -8.44 -6.07 -8.12
N LEU A 189 -7.98 -4.83 -8.24
CA LEU A 189 -7.69 -3.91 -7.14
C LEU A 189 -8.12 -2.48 -7.53
N ALA A 190 -8.40 -1.65 -6.51
CA ALA A 190 -8.85 -0.28 -6.68
C ALA A 190 -7.72 0.70 -7.03
N GLY A 191 -7.97 1.56 -7.99
CA GLY A 191 -7.35 2.87 -8.13
C GLY A 191 -5.90 2.91 -8.64
N GLU A 192 -5.49 4.11 -9.04
CA GLU A 192 -4.19 4.42 -9.65
C GLU A 192 -2.99 4.04 -8.74
N HIS A 193 -3.15 4.14 -7.42
CA HIS A 193 -2.08 3.75 -6.49
C HIS A 193 -1.72 2.26 -6.61
N ASN A 194 -2.68 1.38 -6.91
CA ASN A 194 -2.40 -0.03 -7.17
C ASN A 194 -1.84 -0.27 -8.58
N VAL A 195 -2.13 0.60 -9.55
CA VAL A 195 -1.39 0.60 -10.83
C VAL A 195 0.09 0.89 -10.57
N LYS A 196 0.44 1.93 -9.80
CA LYS A 196 1.84 2.24 -9.43
C LYS A 196 2.50 1.08 -8.69
N ASN A 197 1.79 0.41 -7.77
CA ASN A 197 2.28 -0.79 -7.10
C ASN A 197 2.56 -1.94 -8.10
N ALA A 198 1.70 -2.12 -9.10
CA ALA A 198 1.88 -3.11 -10.16
C ALA A 198 3.08 -2.78 -11.07
N LEU A 199 3.31 -1.49 -11.37
CA LEU A 199 4.48 -1.04 -12.11
C LEU A 199 5.78 -1.31 -11.34
N ALA A 200 5.80 -1.04 -10.02
CA ALA A 200 6.91 -1.37 -9.14
C ALA A 200 7.22 -2.89 -9.15
N ALA A 201 6.18 -3.72 -9.00
CA ALA A 201 6.32 -5.17 -9.02
C ALA A 201 6.81 -5.69 -10.39
N THR A 202 6.30 -5.11 -11.48
CA THR A 202 6.74 -5.40 -12.85
C THR A 202 8.21 -5.05 -13.05
N ALA A 203 8.62 -3.84 -12.63
CA ALA A 203 10.00 -3.38 -12.76
C ALA A 203 10.98 -4.32 -12.06
N VAL A 204 10.62 -4.80 -10.85
CA VAL A 204 11.38 -5.82 -10.12
C VAL A 204 11.42 -7.14 -10.88
N ALA A 205 10.26 -7.66 -11.30
CA ALA A 205 10.14 -8.98 -11.93
C ALA A 205 10.93 -9.10 -13.25
N LEU A 206 10.93 -8.04 -14.05
CA LEU A 206 11.71 -7.97 -15.30
C LEU A 206 13.22 -8.15 -15.06
N GLN A 207 13.75 -7.70 -13.92
CA GLN A 207 15.17 -7.86 -13.60
C GLN A 207 15.55 -9.30 -13.26
N PHE A 208 14.58 -10.12 -12.93
CA PHE A 208 14.77 -11.58 -12.76
C PHE A 208 14.46 -12.37 -14.03
N GLY A 209 14.26 -11.71 -15.16
CA GLY A 209 14.01 -12.33 -16.46
C GLY A 209 12.63 -12.97 -16.60
N ILE A 210 11.63 -12.48 -15.82
CA ILE A 210 10.26 -12.96 -15.91
C ILE A 210 9.58 -12.31 -17.11
N SER A 211 8.87 -13.12 -17.91
CA SER A 211 8.20 -12.64 -19.13
C SER A 211 7.00 -11.76 -18.84
N LEU A 212 6.62 -10.89 -19.79
CA LEU A 212 5.39 -10.07 -19.69
C LEU A 212 4.13 -10.94 -19.52
N SER A 213 4.09 -12.12 -20.13
CA SER A 213 2.98 -13.05 -19.97
C SER A 213 2.85 -13.58 -18.54
N ASP A 214 3.97 -13.96 -17.91
CA ASP A 214 3.99 -14.42 -16.53
C ASP A 214 3.66 -13.29 -15.56
N ILE A 215 4.18 -12.07 -15.83
CA ILE A 215 3.87 -10.86 -15.05
C ILE A 215 2.36 -10.57 -15.10
N LYS A 216 1.77 -10.57 -16.31
CA LYS A 216 0.32 -10.43 -16.48
C LYS A 216 -0.43 -11.48 -15.69
N GLY A 217 -0.08 -12.76 -15.84
CA GLY A 217 -0.73 -13.86 -15.12
C GLY A 217 -0.69 -13.70 -13.60
N GLY A 218 0.47 -13.31 -13.05
CA GLY A 218 0.63 -13.05 -11.62
C GLY A 218 -0.19 -11.86 -11.13
N LEU A 219 -0.19 -10.75 -11.85
CA LEU A 219 -0.94 -9.54 -11.48
C LEU A 219 -2.46 -9.76 -11.54
N GLU A 220 -2.97 -10.43 -12.58
CA GLU A 220 -4.41 -10.66 -12.77
C GLU A 220 -4.99 -11.67 -11.78
N GLN A 221 -4.16 -12.54 -11.19
CA GLN A 221 -4.55 -13.49 -10.13
C GLN A 221 -4.56 -12.85 -8.74
N MET A 222 -4.06 -11.62 -8.59
CA MET A 222 -4.05 -10.92 -7.32
C MET A 222 -5.46 -10.77 -6.75
N LYS A 223 -5.57 -11.09 -5.46
CA LYS A 223 -6.77 -10.81 -4.66
C LYS A 223 -6.51 -9.62 -3.75
N PRO A 224 -7.55 -8.84 -3.41
CA PRO A 224 -7.42 -7.79 -2.41
C PRO A 224 -6.82 -8.34 -1.10
N VAL A 225 -5.84 -7.63 -0.56
CA VAL A 225 -5.31 -7.94 0.77
C VAL A 225 -6.32 -7.44 1.81
N THR A 226 -6.65 -8.28 2.79
CA THR A 226 -7.58 -7.92 3.88
C THR A 226 -7.18 -6.59 4.53
N GLY A 227 -8.15 -5.70 4.71
CA GLY A 227 -7.93 -4.37 5.28
C GLY A 227 -7.24 -3.37 4.33
N ARG A 228 -7.19 -3.65 3.00
CA ARG A 228 -6.60 -2.77 2.00
C ARG A 228 -7.51 -2.60 0.79
N MET A 229 -8.41 -1.63 0.87
CA MET A 229 -9.41 -1.34 -0.17
C MET A 229 -10.19 -2.59 -0.62
N GLN A 230 -10.46 -3.50 0.31
CA GLN A 230 -11.22 -4.72 0.04
C GLN A 230 -12.71 -4.38 -0.04
N SER A 231 -13.34 -4.63 -1.19
CA SER A 231 -14.78 -4.50 -1.35
C SER A 231 -15.50 -5.73 -0.77
N LEU A 232 -16.49 -5.50 0.06
CA LEU A 232 -17.31 -6.50 0.74
C LEU A 232 -18.79 -6.17 0.58
N LEU A 233 -19.64 -7.18 0.54
CA LEU A 233 -21.09 -6.99 0.53
C LEU A 233 -21.56 -6.73 1.96
N GLY A 234 -22.16 -5.57 2.19
CA GLY A 234 -22.76 -5.19 3.46
C GLY A 234 -24.09 -5.92 3.71
N LYS A 235 -24.50 -6.03 4.98
CA LYS A 235 -25.72 -6.68 5.44
C LYS A 235 -27.00 -6.14 4.79
N LYS A 236 -26.98 -4.89 4.37
CA LYS A 236 -28.12 -4.23 3.72
C LYS A 236 -28.03 -4.20 2.19
N GLY A 237 -27.03 -4.86 1.61
CA GLY A 237 -26.81 -4.87 0.17
C GLY A 237 -25.88 -3.76 -0.33
N ASN A 238 -25.47 -2.85 0.55
CA ASN A 238 -24.51 -1.79 0.28
C ASN A 238 -23.09 -2.33 0.07
N ILE A 239 -22.20 -1.50 -0.46
CA ILE A 239 -20.80 -1.85 -0.62
C ILE A 239 -20.01 -1.33 0.59
N VAL A 240 -19.35 -2.22 1.31
CA VAL A 240 -18.42 -1.89 2.41
C VAL A 240 -17.00 -2.04 1.91
N ILE A 241 -16.20 -0.98 1.99
CA ILE A 241 -14.79 -1.01 1.62
C ILE A 241 -13.96 -1.04 2.89
N ASP A 242 -13.33 -2.20 3.14
CA ASP A 242 -12.41 -2.40 4.25
C ASP A 242 -11.01 -1.90 3.87
N ASP A 243 -10.62 -0.74 4.41
CA ASP A 243 -9.27 -0.16 4.31
C ASP A 243 -8.70 0.15 5.70
N THR A 244 -8.88 -0.81 6.62
CA THR A 244 -8.68 -0.65 8.08
C THR A 244 -7.31 -1.03 8.58
N TYR A 245 -6.42 -1.59 7.72
CA TYR A 245 -5.12 -2.07 8.16
C TYR A 245 -4.25 -0.98 8.81
N ASN A 246 -4.18 0.19 8.19
CA ASN A 246 -3.52 1.38 8.71
C ASN A 246 -3.97 2.63 7.94
N ALA A 247 -3.68 3.82 8.48
CA ALA A 247 -4.08 5.06 7.86
C ALA A 247 -3.02 6.16 8.00
N ASN A 248 -2.89 6.95 6.96
CA ASN A 248 -2.27 8.27 6.95
C ASN A 248 -3.00 9.18 5.95
N PRO A 249 -2.81 10.51 5.98
CA PRO A 249 -3.54 11.44 5.10
C PRO A 249 -3.43 11.11 3.62
N ALA A 250 -2.25 10.71 3.13
CA ALA A 250 -2.02 10.37 1.73
C ALA A 250 -2.80 9.10 1.32
N SER A 251 -2.82 8.08 2.18
CA SER A 251 -3.56 6.84 1.91
C SER A 251 -5.08 7.05 1.95
N LEU A 252 -5.58 7.94 2.82
CA LEU A 252 -7.00 8.32 2.83
C LEU A 252 -7.39 9.03 1.53
N LYS A 253 -6.57 10.00 1.10
CA LYS A 253 -6.80 10.70 -0.18
C LYS A 253 -6.84 9.72 -1.35
N ALA A 254 -5.90 8.79 -1.42
CA ALA A 254 -5.85 7.78 -2.48
C ALA A 254 -7.09 6.85 -2.46
N ALA A 255 -7.56 6.45 -1.27
CA ALA A 255 -8.76 5.63 -1.13
C ALA A 255 -10.01 6.38 -1.61
N LEU A 256 -10.18 7.64 -1.20
CA LEU A 256 -11.31 8.47 -1.65
C LEU A 256 -11.26 8.72 -3.17
N GLN A 257 -10.08 9.00 -3.74
CA GLN A 257 -9.91 9.15 -5.19
C GLN A 257 -10.33 7.89 -5.97
N ALA A 258 -10.06 6.71 -5.41
CA ALA A 258 -10.41 5.44 -6.05
C ALA A 258 -11.93 5.20 -6.11
N ILE A 259 -12.71 5.74 -5.16
CA ILE A 259 -14.17 5.56 -5.08
C ILE A 259 -14.94 6.77 -5.61
N ASN A 260 -14.31 7.92 -5.79
CA ASN A 260 -14.97 9.16 -6.20
C ASN A 260 -15.58 9.11 -7.64
N GLN A 261 -15.25 8.08 -8.41
CA GLN A 261 -15.84 7.83 -9.73
C GLN A 261 -17.13 7.00 -9.67
N CYS A 262 -17.49 6.48 -8.48
CA CYS A 262 -18.72 5.75 -8.27
C CYS A 262 -19.93 6.70 -8.24
N GLN A 263 -21.08 6.22 -8.68
CA GLN A 263 -22.32 7.02 -8.70
C GLN A 263 -23.08 6.97 -7.38
N GLN A 264 -22.77 6.01 -6.53
CA GLN A 264 -23.43 5.81 -5.24
C GLN A 264 -22.98 6.90 -4.24
N PRO A 265 -23.85 7.23 -3.26
CA PRO A 265 -23.44 8.08 -2.14
C PRO A 265 -22.23 7.50 -1.40
N ILE A 266 -21.26 8.34 -1.07
CA ILE A 266 -20.02 7.94 -0.39
C ILE A 266 -20.10 8.33 1.07
N TRP A 267 -20.04 7.33 1.96
CA TRP A 267 -19.95 7.51 3.40
C TRP A 267 -18.58 7.08 3.90
N LEU A 268 -18.06 7.79 4.87
CA LEU A 268 -16.75 7.50 5.46
C LEU A 268 -16.92 7.20 6.95
N ALA A 269 -16.48 6.01 7.38
CA ALA A 269 -16.29 5.65 8.78
C ALA A 269 -14.81 5.79 9.12
N LEU A 270 -14.45 6.78 9.93
CA LEU A 270 -13.08 7.19 10.18
C LEU A 270 -12.68 7.02 11.63
N GLY A 271 -11.61 6.25 11.88
CA GLY A 271 -10.86 6.26 13.13
C GLY A 271 -9.77 7.33 13.10
N ALA A 272 -9.42 7.90 14.25
CA ALA A 272 -8.34 8.88 14.34
C ALA A 272 -7.03 8.32 13.78
N PHE A 273 -6.19 9.20 13.19
CA PHE A 273 -4.86 8.84 12.71
C PHE A 273 -3.82 9.09 13.80
N GLY A 274 -2.91 8.13 13.96
CA GLY A 274 -1.77 8.21 14.88
C GLY A 274 -0.47 8.59 14.16
N GLU A 275 0.58 8.78 14.95
CA GLU A 275 1.96 8.99 14.50
C GLU A 275 2.16 10.24 13.63
N LEU A 276 1.34 11.27 13.84
CA LEU A 276 1.38 12.54 13.11
C LEU A 276 2.19 13.64 13.84
N GLY A 277 2.72 13.32 15.05
CA GLY A 277 3.51 14.25 15.84
C GLY A 277 2.68 15.39 16.47
N SER A 278 3.33 16.49 16.82
CA SER A 278 2.72 17.62 17.53
C SER A 278 1.65 18.36 16.71
N ASP A 279 1.66 18.24 15.38
CA ASP A 279 0.72 18.92 14.48
C ASP A 279 -0.55 18.10 14.20
N SER A 280 -0.76 17.00 14.93
CA SER A 280 -1.86 16.06 14.72
C SER A 280 -3.24 16.72 14.63
N ALA A 281 -3.53 17.74 15.45
CA ALA A 281 -4.82 18.43 15.45
C ALA A 281 -5.05 19.21 14.14
N ASN A 282 -4.03 19.92 13.64
CA ASN A 282 -4.10 20.67 12.38
C ASN A 282 -4.26 19.71 11.19
N ILE A 283 -3.49 18.64 11.17
CA ILE A 283 -3.58 17.61 10.12
C ILE A 283 -4.99 17.01 10.06
N HIS A 284 -5.62 16.74 11.22
CA HIS A 284 -7.00 16.26 11.27
C HIS A 284 -8.01 17.32 10.77
N THR A 285 -7.76 18.60 11.03
CA THR A 285 -8.56 19.70 10.47
C THR A 285 -8.44 19.77 8.95
N GLU A 286 -7.22 19.72 8.43
CA GLU A 286 -6.97 19.70 6.98
C GLU A 286 -7.61 18.48 6.30
N MET A 287 -7.56 17.31 6.96
CA MET A 287 -8.25 16.11 6.48
C MET A 287 -9.77 16.33 6.37
N GLY A 288 -10.41 16.99 7.35
CA GLY A 288 -11.82 17.30 7.29
C GLY A 288 -12.19 18.15 6.07
N ALA A 289 -11.41 19.20 5.81
CA ALA A 289 -11.57 20.04 4.62
C ALA A 289 -11.32 19.24 3.31
N MET A 290 -10.31 18.39 3.28
CA MET A 290 -10.03 17.52 2.12
C MET A 290 -11.18 16.55 1.85
N ILE A 291 -11.69 15.86 2.89
CA ILE A 291 -12.80 14.90 2.77
C ILE A 291 -14.04 15.60 2.21
N LYS A 292 -14.34 16.81 2.69
CA LYS A 292 -15.45 17.63 2.19
C LYS A 292 -15.27 17.98 0.70
N ALA A 293 -14.07 18.38 0.30
CA ALA A 293 -13.76 18.71 -1.10
C ALA A 293 -13.81 17.49 -2.04
N MET A 294 -13.75 16.28 -1.51
CA MET A 294 -13.83 15.02 -2.26
C MET A 294 -15.23 14.42 -2.29
N SER A 295 -16.27 15.23 -2.11
CA SER A 295 -17.68 14.84 -2.29
C SER A 295 -18.11 13.63 -1.44
N VAL A 296 -17.59 13.50 -0.23
CA VAL A 296 -18.10 12.56 0.76
C VAL A 296 -19.42 13.10 1.33
N ASP A 297 -20.49 12.29 1.27
CA ASP A 297 -21.82 12.71 1.66
C ASP A 297 -22.00 12.72 3.18
N ARG A 298 -21.43 11.73 3.88
CA ARG A 298 -21.51 11.61 5.34
C ARG A 298 -20.21 11.12 5.94
N LEU A 299 -19.85 11.70 7.09
CA LEU A 299 -18.68 11.31 7.87
C LEU A 299 -19.12 10.84 9.26
N PHE A 300 -18.75 9.62 9.62
CA PHE A 300 -18.90 9.05 10.96
C PHE A 300 -17.51 8.82 11.53
N ALA A 301 -17.16 9.45 12.63
CA ALA A 301 -15.80 9.37 13.12
C ALA A 301 -15.72 9.07 14.61
N CYS A 302 -14.68 8.34 15.03
CA CYS A 302 -14.33 8.07 16.41
C CYS A 302 -12.82 8.25 16.68
N GLY A 303 -12.50 8.37 17.99
CA GLY A 303 -11.14 8.72 18.43
C GLY A 303 -10.96 10.24 18.53
N GLU A 304 -10.38 10.70 19.63
CA GLU A 304 -10.42 12.10 20.08
C GLU A 304 -9.98 13.11 19.00
N LEU A 305 -8.85 12.84 18.32
CA LEU A 305 -8.34 13.71 17.25
C LEU A 305 -9.29 13.81 16.04
N ALA A 306 -10.09 12.79 15.76
CA ALA A 306 -11.04 12.81 14.66
C ALA A 306 -12.19 13.81 14.86
N ARG A 307 -12.37 14.34 16.08
CA ARG A 307 -13.30 15.46 16.35
C ARG A 307 -12.94 16.70 15.51
N ASN A 308 -11.65 16.98 15.34
CA ASN A 308 -11.19 18.10 14.49
C ASN A 308 -11.58 17.85 13.03
N THR A 309 -11.49 16.61 12.56
CA THR A 309 -11.88 16.23 11.18
C THR A 309 -13.40 16.47 10.98
N VAL A 310 -14.22 16.04 11.93
CA VAL A 310 -15.69 16.24 11.88
C VAL A 310 -16.04 17.72 11.86
N ASN A 311 -15.43 18.52 12.74
CA ASN A 311 -15.69 19.97 12.81
C ASN A 311 -15.37 20.68 11.49
N ALA A 312 -14.24 20.33 10.85
CA ALA A 312 -13.84 20.91 9.57
C ALA A 312 -14.67 20.39 8.38
N PHE A 313 -15.14 19.15 8.45
CA PHE A 313 -16.03 18.57 7.43
C PHE A 313 -17.40 19.27 7.43
N GLY A 314 -17.99 19.54 8.59
CA GLY A 314 -19.22 20.31 8.72
C GLY A 314 -20.47 19.47 9.08
N PRO A 315 -21.68 19.93 8.71
CA PRO A 315 -22.93 19.45 9.30
C PRO A 315 -23.27 17.98 9.02
N ASN A 316 -22.74 17.40 7.97
CA ASN A 316 -22.93 15.99 7.63
C ASN A 316 -21.92 15.07 8.32
N GLY A 317 -21.09 15.61 9.22
CA GLY A 317 -20.16 14.87 10.06
C GLY A 317 -20.74 14.59 11.42
N GLN A 318 -20.52 13.36 11.93
CA GLN A 318 -20.91 12.95 13.28
C GLN A 318 -19.72 12.34 14.00
N PHE A 319 -19.48 12.80 15.22
CA PHE A 319 -18.46 12.27 16.10
C PHE A 319 -19.06 11.37 17.17
N PHE A 320 -18.38 10.27 17.47
CA PHE A 320 -18.78 9.31 18.49
C PHE A 320 -17.61 9.04 19.44
N ASP A 321 -17.88 9.04 20.75
CA ASP A 321 -16.88 8.72 21.75
C ASP A 321 -16.59 7.20 21.78
N GLN A 322 -17.58 6.37 21.44
CA GLN A 322 -17.46 4.92 21.40
C GLN A 322 -17.70 4.38 19.98
N GLN A 323 -16.88 3.40 19.59
CA GLN A 323 -16.99 2.73 18.29
C GLN A 323 -18.33 1.99 18.13
N THR A 324 -18.90 1.48 19.22
CA THR A 324 -20.22 0.83 19.24
C THR A 324 -21.34 1.78 18.81
N ASP A 325 -21.27 3.05 19.25
CA ASP A 325 -22.27 4.06 18.90
C ASP A 325 -22.15 4.48 17.43
N LEU A 326 -20.92 4.56 16.92
CA LEU A 326 -20.64 4.77 15.51
C LEU A 326 -21.24 3.64 14.65
N ILE A 327 -21.04 2.38 15.05
CA ILE A 327 -21.60 1.20 14.36
C ILE A 327 -23.13 1.26 14.33
N ASN A 328 -23.75 1.54 15.48
CA ASN A 328 -25.21 1.65 15.58
C ASN A 328 -25.76 2.78 14.70
N ALA A 329 -25.10 3.93 14.68
CA ALA A 329 -25.50 5.06 13.85
C ALA A 329 -25.37 4.76 12.35
N LEU A 330 -24.28 4.09 11.93
CA LEU A 330 -24.08 3.62 10.56
C LEU A 330 -25.18 2.63 10.17
N ASP A 331 -25.42 1.62 11.01
CA ASP A 331 -26.44 0.60 10.71
C ASP A 331 -27.86 1.21 10.62
N GLN A 332 -28.22 2.10 11.54
CA GLN A 332 -29.52 2.77 11.48
C GLN A 332 -29.70 3.67 10.26
N ALA A 333 -28.64 4.37 9.86
CA ALA A 333 -28.70 5.31 8.75
C ALA A 333 -28.61 4.64 7.37
N SER A 334 -27.94 3.48 7.26
CA SER A 334 -27.69 2.78 6.01
C SER A 334 -29.00 2.34 5.33
N THR A 335 -29.09 2.62 4.02
CA THR A 335 -30.22 2.28 3.16
C THR A 335 -29.94 1.13 2.21
N GLY A 336 -28.67 0.74 2.06
CA GLY A 336 -28.24 -0.29 1.13
C GLY A 336 -27.72 0.24 -0.21
N GLU A 337 -27.81 1.55 -0.46
CA GLU A 337 -27.44 2.15 -1.74
C GLU A 337 -26.04 2.81 -1.71
N GLU A 338 -25.52 3.08 -0.52
CA GLU A 338 -24.26 3.81 -0.34
C GLU A 338 -23.02 2.90 -0.40
N ILE A 339 -21.89 3.52 -0.67
CA ILE A 339 -20.55 2.94 -0.45
C ILE A 339 -20.04 3.42 0.90
N ILE A 340 -19.68 2.51 1.80
CA ILE A 340 -19.12 2.84 3.11
C ILE A 340 -17.62 2.52 3.10
N LEU A 341 -16.76 3.54 3.03
CA LEU A 341 -15.32 3.37 3.23
C LEU A 341 -15.00 3.37 4.73
N ILE A 342 -14.30 2.36 5.21
CA ILE A 342 -13.89 2.24 6.61
C ILE A 342 -12.37 2.32 6.70
N LYS A 343 -11.86 3.32 7.45
CA LYS A 343 -10.43 3.55 7.58
C LYS A 343 -10.05 4.16 8.93
N GLY A 344 -8.83 3.86 9.41
CA GLY A 344 -8.25 4.44 10.62
C GLY A 344 -6.87 3.87 10.89
N SER A 345 -6.11 4.50 11.79
CA SER A 345 -4.82 3.95 12.21
C SER A 345 -5.01 2.59 12.91
N ARG A 346 -3.95 1.78 12.92
CA ARG A 346 -4.02 0.40 13.46
C ARG A 346 -4.52 0.33 14.90
N SER A 347 -4.19 1.32 15.71
CA SER A 347 -4.63 1.43 17.11
C SER A 347 -6.15 1.58 17.27
N GLN A 348 -6.83 2.11 16.26
CA GLN A 348 -8.28 2.33 16.28
C GLN A 348 -9.10 1.05 16.01
N LYS A 349 -8.48 -0.02 15.52
CA LYS A 349 -9.14 -1.32 15.26
C LYS A 349 -10.45 -1.17 14.46
N MET A 350 -10.41 -0.35 13.41
CA MET A 350 -11.60 -0.08 12.59
C MET A 350 -12.12 -1.32 11.83
N GLU A 351 -11.37 -2.42 11.80
CA GLU A 351 -11.85 -3.73 11.35
C GLU A 351 -13.07 -4.23 12.12
N ASN A 352 -13.28 -3.78 13.37
CA ASN A 352 -14.49 -4.11 14.14
C ASN A 352 -15.73 -3.47 13.50
N VAL A 353 -15.60 -2.26 12.96
CA VAL A 353 -16.69 -1.58 12.23
C VAL A 353 -17.01 -2.34 10.96
N ALA A 354 -16.00 -2.74 10.19
CA ALA A 354 -16.19 -3.55 8.98
C ALA A 354 -16.88 -4.89 9.29
N ALA A 355 -16.44 -5.58 10.34
CA ALA A 355 -17.02 -6.84 10.80
C ALA A 355 -18.50 -6.70 11.22
N ALA A 356 -18.86 -5.58 11.82
CA ALA A 356 -20.24 -5.34 12.24
C ALA A 356 -21.20 -5.11 11.07
N LEU A 357 -20.70 -4.58 9.95
CA LEU A 357 -21.53 -4.23 8.78
C LEU A 357 -21.60 -5.35 7.70
N VAL A 358 -20.85 -6.44 7.85
CA VAL A 358 -20.73 -7.52 6.87
C VAL A 358 -21.05 -8.88 7.49
N ASP A 359 -21.80 -9.76 6.81
CA ASP A 359 -22.21 -11.04 7.40
C ASP A 359 -21.09 -12.07 7.57
N ASN A 360 -20.15 -12.14 6.64
CA ASN A 360 -19.08 -13.15 6.63
C ASN A 360 -17.69 -12.53 6.69
N PHE A 361 -17.49 -11.59 7.61
CA PHE A 361 -16.20 -10.93 7.79
C PHE A 361 -15.14 -11.92 8.33
N ARG A 362 -14.07 -12.11 7.58
CA ARG A 362 -12.91 -12.89 8.03
C ARG A 362 -11.78 -11.91 8.38
N ALA A 363 -11.68 -11.54 9.64
CA ALA A 363 -10.48 -10.89 10.16
C ALA A 363 -9.30 -11.89 10.14
N LYS A 364 -8.12 -11.38 9.81
CA LYS A 364 -6.87 -12.14 9.98
C LYS A 364 -6.27 -11.89 11.36
#